data_3859c3128b65949809bfc91a4c056f99
#
_entry.id   3859c3128b65949809bfc91a4c056f99
#
_cell.length_a   1.000
_cell.length_b   1.000
_cell.length_c   1.000
_cell.angle_alpha   90.00
_cell.angle_beta   90.00
_cell.angle_gamma   90.00
#
_symmetry.space_group_name_H-M   'P 1'
#
loop_
_entity.id
_entity.type
_entity.pdbx_description
1 polymer ?
#
loop_
_entity_poly.entity_id
_entity_poly.type
_entity_poly.pdbx_seq_one_letter_code
_entity_poly.pdbx_strand_id
1 'polypeptide(L)'
;MNSKQSPITLEARKLDKAYRGRRVVNDVSLTISAGEVVGLLGPNGAGKTTTFYMIVGLTTPDSGSVHLDGEEITSLPMYLRARRGISYLPQEPSVFRKLSVEDNLYAVAETLDLAPGMADQSVSELLEEFGITDLRKSLAYTLSGGERRRLEIARSMMIKPKFILLDEPLAGIDPLAVLEIQRIVVQLKSKNIGVLITDHNVRETLKITDRAYIINEGAIFRMGTPDLLSSDIEVRKVYLGENFRLY
;
A
#
# COMPACT_ATOMS: atom_id res chain seq x y z
N MET A 1 -23.64 25.95 7.13
CA MET A 1 -23.27 25.31 5.86
C MET A 1 -21.92 24.67 6.07
N ASN A 2 -21.85 23.36 6.37
CA ASN A 2 -20.58 22.63 6.45
C ASN A 2 -20.07 22.43 5.00
N SER A 3 -19.05 23.20 4.61
CA SER A 3 -18.28 22.90 3.42
C SER A 3 -17.64 21.53 3.65
N LYS A 4 -18.19 20.47 3.01
CA LYS A 4 -17.47 19.18 2.92
C LYS A 4 -16.16 19.49 2.21
N GLN A 5 -15.05 19.62 2.96
CA GLN A 5 -13.73 19.63 2.37
C GLN A 5 -13.59 18.37 1.52
N SER A 6 -13.18 18.54 0.27
CA SER A 6 -12.87 17.40 -0.60
C SER A 6 -11.84 16.51 0.10
N PRO A 7 -11.96 15.18 0.00
CA PRO A 7 -10.98 14.29 0.63
C PRO A 7 -9.58 14.56 0.05
N ILE A 8 -8.57 14.45 0.91
CA ILE A 8 -7.16 14.48 0.49
C ILE A 8 -6.93 13.39 -0.55
N THR A 9 -6.23 13.68 -1.63
CA THR A 9 -5.99 12.74 -2.73
C THR A 9 -4.49 12.50 -2.97
N LEU A 10 -4.17 11.27 -3.39
CA LEU A 10 -2.88 10.90 -3.97
C LEU A 10 -3.13 10.50 -5.43
N GLU A 11 -2.49 11.18 -6.36
CA GLU A 11 -2.75 11.04 -7.79
C GLU A 11 -1.47 10.74 -8.56
N ALA A 12 -1.56 9.79 -9.46
CA ALA A 12 -0.62 9.58 -10.54
C ALA A 12 -1.28 10.04 -11.85
N ARG A 13 -0.61 10.91 -12.59
CA ARG A 13 -1.14 11.50 -13.83
C ARG A 13 -0.22 11.18 -15.00
N LYS A 14 -0.71 10.37 -15.94
CA LYS A 14 -0.07 10.02 -17.19
C LYS A 14 1.38 9.54 -17.03
N LEU A 15 1.59 8.64 -16.05
CA LEU A 15 2.93 8.12 -15.80
C LEU A 15 3.41 7.23 -16.94
N ASP A 16 4.62 7.50 -17.40
CA ASP A 16 5.35 6.69 -18.37
C ASP A 16 6.67 6.20 -17.78
N LYS A 17 7.07 4.96 -18.11
CA LYS A 17 8.39 4.44 -17.78
C LYS A 17 8.85 3.41 -18.78
N ALA A 18 10.08 3.58 -19.26
CA ALA A 18 10.76 2.61 -20.10
C ALA A 18 12.08 2.17 -19.47
N TYR A 19 12.45 0.91 -19.66
CA TYR A 19 13.76 0.37 -19.30
C TYR A 19 14.40 -0.25 -20.55
N ARG A 20 15.58 0.21 -20.91
CA ARG A 20 16.34 -0.28 -22.08
C ARG A 20 15.50 -0.32 -23.36
N GLY A 21 14.71 0.73 -23.60
CA GLY A 21 13.84 0.86 -24.78
C GLY A 21 12.50 0.11 -24.69
N ARG A 22 12.27 -0.73 -23.68
CA ARG A 22 10.98 -1.39 -23.45
C ARG A 22 10.12 -0.52 -22.53
N ARG A 23 8.97 -0.03 -23.01
CA ARG A 23 7.99 0.68 -22.20
C ARG A 23 7.29 -0.32 -21.28
N VAL A 24 7.36 -0.10 -19.96
CA VAL A 24 6.77 -0.94 -18.93
C VAL A 24 5.59 -0.29 -18.23
N VAL A 25 5.49 1.05 -18.30
CA VAL A 25 4.32 1.84 -17.90
C VAL A 25 4.04 2.83 -19.00
N ASN A 26 2.78 2.95 -19.42
CA ASN A 26 2.34 3.71 -20.58
C ASN A 26 1.05 4.47 -20.25
N ASP A 27 1.15 5.79 -20.07
CA ASP A 27 0.04 6.71 -19.77
C ASP A 27 -0.83 6.28 -18.58
N VAL A 28 -0.22 5.74 -17.52
CA VAL A 28 -0.95 5.28 -16.33
C VAL A 28 -1.40 6.46 -15.48
N SER A 29 -2.71 6.56 -15.30
CA SER A 29 -3.34 7.53 -14.41
C SER A 29 -4.21 6.80 -13.38
N LEU A 30 -4.02 7.13 -12.09
CA LEU A 30 -4.84 6.62 -11.00
C LEU A 30 -4.94 7.64 -9.87
N THR A 31 -5.98 7.53 -9.08
CA THR A 31 -6.24 8.41 -7.93
C THR A 31 -6.63 7.56 -6.74
N ILE A 32 -6.25 7.96 -5.54
CA ILE A 32 -6.66 7.35 -4.27
C ILE A 32 -7.10 8.48 -3.34
N SER A 33 -8.24 8.33 -2.69
CA SER A 33 -8.72 9.27 -1.68
C SER A 33 -8.37 8.79 -0.27
N ALA A 34 -8.20 9.71 0.66
CA ALA A 34 -8.11 9.35 2.07
C ALA A 34 -9.37 8.58 2.50
N GLY A 35 -9.19 7.49 3.26
CA GLY A 35 -10.27 6.60 3.67
C GLY A 35 -10.82 5.69 2.56
N GLU A 36 -10.08 5.50 1.49
CA GLU A 36 -10.43 4.60 0.39
C GLU A 36 -9.40 3.47 0.25
N VAL A 37 -9.86 2.27 -0.09
CA VAL A 37 -8.99 1.14 -0.45
C VAL A 37 -9.08 0.90 -1.96
N VAL A 38 -7.98 1.11 -2.66
CA VAL A 38 -7.88 0.98 -4.11
C VAL A 38 -6.96 -0.18 -4.48
N GLY A 39 -7.42 -1.08 -5.33
CA GLY A 39 -6.60 -2.15 -5.90
C GLY A 39 -5.87 -1.69 -7.18
N LEU A 40 -4.60 -2.08 -7.34
CA LEU A 40 -3.91 -2.04 -8.62
C LEU A 40 -3.54 -3.48 -9.01
N LEU A 41 -4.35 -4.09 -9.85
CA LEU A 41 -4.33 -5.52 -10.16
C LEU A 41 -3.95 -5.74 -11.62
N GLY A 42 -3.46 -6.92 -11.95
CA GLY A 42 -3.06 -7.26 -13.32
C GLY A 42 -2.04 -8.39 -13.34
N PRO A 43 -1.75 -8.96 -14.51
CA PRO A 43 -0.82 -10.08 -14.65
C PRO A 43 0.62 -9.69 -14.27
N ASN A 44 1.49 -10.71 -14.15
CA ASN A 44 2.91 -10.48 -13.91
C ASN A 44 3.54 -9.71 -15.05
N GLY A 45 4.39 -8.73 -14.71
CA GLY A 45 5.03 -7.86 -15.70
C GLY A 45 4.13 -6.77 -16.30
N ALA A 46 2.88 -6.62 -15.82
CA ALA A 46 1.96 -5.59 -16.31
C ALA A 46 2.34 -4.15 -15.94
N GLY A 47 3.34 -3.94 -15.06
CA GLY A 47 3.80 -2.60 -14.66
C GLY A 47 3.38 -2.16 -13.25
N LYS A 48 2.71 -3.02 -12.45
CA LYS A 48 2.22 -2.70 -11.09
C LYS A 48 3.33 -2.15 -10.19
N THR A 49 4.37 -2.92 -9.93
CA THR A 49 5.48 -2.56 -9.03
C THR A 49 6.21 -1.30 -9.53
N THR A 50 6.40 -1.15 -10.85
CA THR A 50 6.99 0.07 -11.42
C THR A 50 6.12 1.29 -11.16
N THR A 51 4.79 1.17 -11.30
CA THR A 51 3.85 2.24 -10.97
C THR A 51 3.92 2.60 -9.48
N PHE A 52 3.95 1.60 -8.57
CA PHE A 52 4.18 1.82 -7.14
C PHE A 52 5.48 2.58 -6.89
N TYR A 53 6.58 2.14 -7.48
CA TYR A 53 7.89 2.77 -7.30
C TYR A 53 7.91 4.23 -7.75
N MET A 54 7.20 4.56 -8.82
CA MET A 54 7.05 5.96 -9.24
C MET A 54 6.23 6.78 -8.26
N ILE A 55 5.14 6.22 -7.70
CA ILE A 55 4.30 6.91 -6.73
C ILE A 55 5.03 7.13 -5.40
N VAL A 56 5.80 6.14 -4.91
CA VAL A 56 6.53 6.29 -3.64
C VAL A 56 7.87 7.03 -3.78
N GLY A 57 8.35 7.27 -5.01
CA GLY A 57 9.59 8.01 -5.27
C GLY A 57 10.86 7.18 -5.23
N LEU A 58 10.75 5.85 -5.43
CA LEU A 58 11.89 4.95 -5.64
C LEU A 58 12.39 4.97 -7.09
N THR A 59 11.52 5.35 -8.03
CA THR A 59 11.84 5.48 -9.45
C THR A 59 11.22 6.78 -9.97
N THR A 60 11.99 7.55 -10.74
CA THR A 60 11.48 8.74 -11.41
C THR A 60 10.77 8.31 -12.69
N PRO A 61 9.53 8.77 -12.96
CA PRO A 61 8.88 8.56 -14.25
C PRO A 61 9.65 9.27 -15.36
N ASP A 62 9.54 8.75 -16.59
CA ASP A 62 10.13 9.40 -17.78
C ASP A 62 9.23 10.56 -18.26
N SER A 63 7.92 10.46 -18.02
CA SER A 63 6.94 11.55 -18.17
C SER A 63 5.76 11.33 -17.23
N GLY A 64 4.89 12.34 -17.11
CA GLY A 64 3.79 12.36 -16.16
C GLY A 64 4.20 12.89 -14.81
N SER A 65 3.27 12.88 -13.84
CA SER A 65 3.48 13.50 -12.52
C SER A 65 2.72 12.78 -11.40
N VAL A 66 3.22 12.95 -10.17
CA VAL A 66 2.58 12.46 -8.93
C VAL A 66 2.22 13.66 -8.07
N HIS A 67 0.98 13.69 -7.58
CA HIS A 67 0.44 14.77 -6.78
C HIS A 67 -0.11 14.25 -5.44
N LEU A 68 0.12 15.00 -4.38
CA LEU A 68 -0.47 14.80 -3.06
C LEU A 68 -1.29 16.04 -2.72
N ASP A 69 -2.61 15.88 -2.62
CA ASP A 69 -3.54 16.97 -2.31
C ASP A 69 -3.37 18.19 -3.26
N GLY A 70 -3.22 17.90 -4.55
CA GLY A 70 -3.00 18.89 -5.60
C GLY A 70 -1.56 19.41 -5.73
N GLU A 71 -0.69 19.20 -4.74
CA GLU A 71 0.73 19.57 -4.79
C GLU A 71 1.53 18.52 -5.57
N GLU A 72 2.32 18.95 -6.56
CA GLU A 72 3.20 18.06 -7.29
C GLU A 72 4.39 17.62 -6.43
N ILE A 73 4.60 16.28 -6.34
CA ILE A 73 5.66 15.66 -5.57
C ILE A 73 6.60 14.78 -6.44
N THR A 74 6.50 14.88 -7.76
CA THR A 74 7.21 14.01 -8.71
C THR A 74 8.72 13.98 -8.49
N SER A 75 9.32 15.15 -8.26
CA SER A 75 10.78 15.30 -8.06
C SER A 75 11.25 14.93 -6.64
N LEU A 76 10.33 14.72 -5.69
CA LEU A 76 10.69 14.43 -4.31
C LEU A 76 11.14 12.98 -4.14
N PRO A 77 12.27 12.73 -3.48
CA PRO A 77 12.71 11.39 -3.13
C PRO A 77 11.79 10.77 -2.07
N MET A 78 11.80 9.44 -1.97
CA MET A 78 10.92 8.65 -1.09
C MET A 78 10.85 9.18 0.35
N TYR A 79 11.98 9.53 0.97
CA TYR A 79 11.99 9.98 2.37
C TYR A 79 11.24 11.31 2.58
N LEU A 80 11.24 12.21 1.60
CA LEU A 80 10.45 13.46 1.66
C LEU A 80 8.96 13.19 1.42
N ARG A 81 8.61 12.21 0.55
CA ARG A 81 7.21 11.77 0.41
C ARG A 81 6.71 11.09 1.68
N ALA A 82 7.56 10.30 2.35
CA ALA A 82 7.22 9.71 3.64
C ALA A 82 6.90 10.77 4.71
N ARG A 83 7.71 11.83 4.82
CA ARG A 83 7.44 12.96 5.72
C ARG A 83 6.16 13.73 5.39
N ARG A 84 5.66 13.65 4.16
CA ARG A 84 4.38 14.22 3.74
C ARG A 84 3.18 13.27 3.96
N GLY A 85 3.44 12.07 4.46
CA GLY A 85 2.43 11.09 4.83
C GLY A 85 2.16 10.02 3.79
N ILE A 86 3.14 9.65 2.95
CA ILE A 86 3.06 8.49 2.05
C ILE A 86 3.95 7.39 2.57
N SER A 87 3.37 6.29 3.05
CA SER A 87 4.09 5.11 3.50
C SER A 87 4.09 4.01 2.43
N TYR A 88 5.12 3.18 2.44
CA TYR A 88 5.26 2.06 1.52
C TYR A 88 5.70 0.80 2.25
N LEU A 89 4.97 -0.29 2.00
CA LEU A 89 5.26 -1.62 2.48
C LEU A 89 5.65 -2.51 1.30
N PRO A 90 6.92 -2.88 1.15
CA PRO A 90 7.40 -3.71 0.04
C PRO A 90 6.92 -5.16 0.17
N GLN A 91 7.00 -5.90 -0.94
CA GLN A 91 6.74 -7.33 -1.00
C GLN A 91 7.74 -8.10 -0.13
N GLU A 92 9.02 -7.76 -0.22
CA GLU A 92 10.07 -8.40 0.57
C GLU A 92 10.04 -7.94 2.03
N PRO A 93 10.38 -8.84 3.00
CA PRO A 93 10.46 -8.48 4.41
C PRO A 93 11.39 -7.30 4.68
N SER A 94 10.85 -6.27 5.33
CA SER A 94 11.55 -5.00 5.57
C SER A 94 11.94 -4.78 7.05
N VAL A 95 11.63 -5.74 7.94
CA VAL A 95 11.96 -5.62 9.37
C VAL A 95 13.47 -5.65 9.63
N PHE A 96 13.91 -4.92 10.63
CA PHE A 96 15.27 -5.04 11.18
C PHE A 96 15.38 -6.34 11.98
N ARG A 97 15.82 -7.41 11.31
CA ARG A 97 15.73 -8.79 11.79
C ARG A 97 16.40 -9.03 13.16
N LYS A 98 17.48 -8.30 13.48
CA LYS A 98 18.25 -8.43 14.72
C LYS A 98 17.74 -7.53 15.85
N LEU A 99 16.78 -6.67 15.58
CA LEU A 99 16.12 -5.83 16.57
C LEU A 99 14.89 -6.54 17.14
N SER A 100 14.52 -6.18 18.37
CA SER A 100 13.23 -6.60 18.94
C SER A 100 12.06 -5.98 18.17
N VAL A 101 10.85 -6.44 18.45
CA VAL A 101 9.61 -5.88 17.89
C VAL A 101 9.50 -4.40 18.26
N GLU A 102 9.69 -4.03 19.53
CA GLU A 102 9.64 -2.63 19.95
C GLU A 102 10.78 -1.79 19.35
N ASP A 103 12.03 -2.34 19.28
CA ASP A 103 13.17 -1.61 18.72
C ASP A 103 12.98 -1.33 17.22
N ASN A 104 12.25 -2.17 16.49
CA ASN A 104 11.86 -1.89 15.12
C ASN A 104 10.99 -0.63 14.99
N LEU A 105 10.13 -0.36 15.97
CA LEU A 105 9.31 0.85 16.03
C LEU A 105 10.14 2.06 16.50
N TYR A 106 10.95 1.88 17.55
CA TYR A 106 11.85 2.94 18.03
C TYR A 106 12.82 3.42 16.96
N ALA A 107 13.36 2.51 16.14
CA ALA A 107 14.26 2.90 15.04
C ALA A 107 13.61 3.87 14.03
N VAL A 108 12.29 3.82 13.87
CA VAL A 108 11.56 4.84 13.09
C VAL A 108 11.28 6.08 13.93
N ALA A 109 10.87 5.91 15.20
CA ALA A 109 10.58 7.03 16.10
C ALA A 109 11.77 7.98 16.24
N GLU A 110 13.02 7.45 16.29
CA GLU A 110 14.26 8.23 16.35
C GLU A 110 14.47 9.14 15.13
N THR A 111 13.85 8.83 13.99
CA THR A 111 13.92 9.67 12.78
C THR A 111 12.88 10.79 12.76
N LEU A 112 12.00 10.81 13.78
CA LEU A 112 10.91 11.78 13.89
C LEU A 112 11.23 12.76 15.03
N ASP A 113 10.89 14.03 14.83
CA ASP A 113 11.02 15.07 15.85
C ASP A 113 9.86 14.96 16.86
N LEU A 114 9.88 13.91 17.69
CA LEU A 114 8.85 13.65 18.69
C LEU A 114 9.18 14.36 20.02
N ALA A 115 8.15 14.89 20.68
CA ALA A 115 8.29 15.42 22.03
C ALA A 115 8.69 14.29 23.02
N PRO A 116 9.37 14.62 24.15
CA PRO A 116 9.73 13.64 25.17
C PRO A 116 8.55 12.76 25.60
N GLY A 117 8.74 11.44 25.66
CA GLY A 117 7.71 10.46 26.03
C GLY A 117 6.73 10.08 24.90
N MET A 118 6.65 10.84 23.82
CA MET A 118 5.73 10.52 22.71
C MET A 118 6.14 9.25 21.95
N ALA A 119 7.44 8.96 21.89
CA ALA A 119 7.92 7.72 21.26
C ALA A 119 7.40 6.50 22.00
N ASP A 120 7.54 6.46 23.34
CA ASP A 120 7.09 5.35 24.19
C ASP A 120 5.57 5.15 24.10
N GLN A 121 4.82 6.23 24.13
CA GLN A 121 3.37 6.20 23.96
C GLN A 121 2.99 5.63 22.60
N SER A 122 3.55 6.18 21.50
CA SER A 122 3.25 5.73 20.13
C SER A 122 3.64 4.27 19.90
N VAL A 123 4.79 3.84 20.42
CA VAL A 123 5.22 2.43 20.33
C VAL A 123 4.24 1.52 21.06
N SER A 124 3.83 1.87 22.28
CA SER A 124 2.89 1.06 23.06
C SER A 124 1.51 0.99 22.43
N GLU A 125 0.98 2.12 21.93
CA GLU A 125 -0.29 2.18 21.21
C GLU A 125 -0.27 1.32 19.93
N LEU A 126 0.80 1.35 19.15
CA LEU A 126 0.92 0.54 17.93
C LEU A 126 1.09 -0.94 18.23
N LEU A 127 1.85 -1.33 19.27
CA LEU A 127 1.97 -2.74 19.68
C LEU A 127 0.61 -3.32 20.07
N GLU A 128 -0.20 -2.56 20.80
CA GLU A 128 -1.56 -2.96 21.21
C GLU A 128 -2.48 -3.02 19.98
N GLU A 129 -2.49 -1.97 19.18
CA GLU A 129 -3.35 -1.85 18.00
C GLU A 129 -3.15 -3.01 17.01
N PHE A 130 -1.90 -3.42 16.79
CA PHE A 130 -1.57 -4.49 15.86
C PHE A 130 -1.48 -5.88 16.52
N GLY A 131 -1.85 -6.01 17.80
CA GLY A 131 -1.89 -7.28 18.52
C GLY A 131 -0.54 -7.98 18.59
N ILE A 132 0.54 -7.23 18.84
CA ILE A 132 1.91 -7.74 18.96
C ILE A 132 2.58 -7.33 20.27
N THR A 133 1.79 -6.94 21.28
CA THR A 133 2.29 -6.52 22.60
C THR A 133 3.06 -7.65 23.29
N ASP A 134 2.55 -8.89 23.23
CA ASP A 134 3.18 -10.05 23.88
C ASP A 134 4.53 -10.41 23.22
N LEU A 135 4.74 -9.95 22.00
CA LEU A 135 5.98 -10.15 21.22
C LEU A 135 6.97 -8.99 21.37
N ARG A 136 6.65 -8.01 22.21
CA ARG A 136 7.40 -6.74 22.34
C ARG A 136 8.91 -6.92 22.39
N LYS A 137 9.39 -7.88 23.20
CA LYS A 137 10.83 -8.18 23.40
C LYS A 137 11.37 -9.28 22.48
N SER A 138 10.53 -9.90 21.65
CA SER A 138 10.94 -10.94 20.72
C SER A 138 11.77 -10.34 19.59
N LEU A 139 12.81 -11.05 19.14
CA LEU A 139 13.61 -10.63 18.00
C LEU A 139 12.82 -10.85 16.70
N ALA A 140 12.86 -9.86 15.79
CA ALA A 140 12.02 -9.87 14.60
C ALA A 140 12.26 -11.07 13.65
N TYR A 141 13.44 -11.71 13.71
CA TYR A 141 13.68 -12.94 12.93
C TYR A 141 12.94 -14.17 13.44
N THR A 142 12.43 -14.16 14.68
CA THR A 142 11.69 -15.29 15.28
C THR A 142 10.20 -15.25 14.96
N LEU A 143 9.70 -14.16 14.38
CA LEU A 143 8.31 -13.94 14.09
C LEU A 143 7.82 -14.83 12.94
N SER A 144 6.60 -15.32 13.06
CA SER A 144 5.85 -15.92 11.95
C SER A 144 5.63 -14.91 10.81
N GLY A 145 5.21 -15.37 9.64
CA GLY A 145 4.92 -14.50 8.50
C GLY A 145 3.88 -13.44 8.80
N GLY A 146 2.78 -13.82 9.46
CA GLY A 146 1.70 -12.91 9.86
C GLY A 146 2.13 -11.89 10.92
N GLU A 147 2.82 -12.33 11.98
CA GLU A 147 3.36 -11.44 13.02
C GLU A 147 4.35 -10.43 12.46
N ARG A 148 5.23 -10.89 11.59
CA ARG A 148 6.18 -10.01 10.89
C ARG A 148 5.46 -8.97 10.04
N ARG A 149 4.41 -9.37 9.30
CA ARG A 149 3.63 -8.44 8.48
C ARG A 149 2.91 -7.40 9.32
N ARG A 150 2.35 -7.79 10.48
CA ARG A 150 1.76 -6.85 11.45
C ARG A 150 2.80 -5.84 11.97
N LEU A 151 4.00 -6.30 12.32
CA LEU A 151 5.11 -5.41 12.72
C LEU A 151 5.50 -4.43 11.61
N GLU A 152 5.58 -4.88 10.37
CA GLU A 152 5.92 -4.03 9.22
C GLU A 152 4.88 -2.93 9.01
N ILE A 153 3.59 -3.27 9.11
CA ILE A 153 2.51 -2.27 9.02
C ILE A 153 2.55 -1.33 10.23
N ALA A 154 2.68 -1.84 11.46
CA ALA A 154 2.81 -1.03 12.67
C ALA A 154 3.96 -0.03 12.56
N ARG A 155 5.12 -0.48 12.06
CA ARG A 155 6.29 0.38 11.81
C ARG A 155 5.98 1.48 10.79
N SER A 156 5.23 1.17 9.74
CA SER A 156 4.84 2.15 8.74
C SER A 156 3.84 3.18 9.28
N MET A 157 3.11 2.84 10.36
CA MET A 157 2.18 3.75 11.03
C MET A 157 2.84 4.77 11.96
N MET A 158 4.11 4.56 12.35
CA MET A 158 4.86 5.51 13.18
C MET A 158 4.89 6.94 12.60
N ILE A 159 4.93 7.07 11.27
CA ILE A 159 4.92 8.37 10.58
C ILE A 159 3.53 8.98 10.44
N LYS A 160 2.48 8.37 10.99
CA LYS A 160 1.06 8.78 10.86
C LYS A 160 0.68 9.08 9.40
N PRO A 161 0.76 8.09 8.50
CA PRO A 161 0.60 8.32 7.07
C PRO A 161 -0.84 8.72 6.72
N LYS A 162 -0.99 9.52 5.65
CA LYS A 162 -2.26 9.78 4.98
C LYS A 162 -2.59 8.69 3.95
N PHE A 163 -1.54 8.12 3.37
CA PHE A 163 -1.62 7.03 2.38
C PHE A 163 -0.61 5.94 2.70
N ILE A 164 -1.01 4.69 2.51
CA ILE A 164 -0.13 3.54 2.58
C ILE A 164 -0.24 2.72 1.30
N LEU A 165 0.91 2.39 0.70
CA LEU A 165 1.00 1.53 -0.46
C LEU A 165 1.50 0.16 -0.03
N LEU A 166 0.70 -0.87 -0.26
CA LEU A 166 0.95 -2.26 0.15
C LEU A 166 1.25 -3.09 -1.10
N ASP A 167 2.51 -3.47 -1.27
CA ASP A 167 2.95 -4.29 -2.41
C ASP A 167 2.91 -5.77 -1.99
N GLU A 168 1.94 -6.52 -2.53
CA GLU A 168 1.68 -7.94 -2.27
C GLU A 168 1.65 -8.31 -0.76
N PRO A 169 0.82 -7.64 0.05
CA PRO A 169 0.81 -7.86 1.50
C PRO A 169 0.30 -9.25 1.90
N LEU A 170 -0.40 -9.96 1.03
CA LEU A 170 -0.98 -11.29 1.28
C LEU A 170 -0.10 -12.42 0.76
N ALA A 171 1.05 -12.10 0.11
CA ALA A 171 1.91 -13.09 -0.47
C ALA A 171 2.67 -13.90 0.60
N GLY A 172 2.64 -15.24 0.46
CA GLY A 172 3.46 -16.15 1.31
C GLY A 172 3.05 -16.23 2.77
N ILE A 173 1.84 -15.83 3.12
CA ILE A 173 1.27 -15.98 4.47
C ILE A 173 0.12 -16.99 4.46
N ASP A 174 -0.18 -17.58 5.63
CA ASP A 174 -1.25 -18.54 5.78
C ASP A 174 -2.65 -17.89 5.71
N PRO A 175 -3.73 -18.69 5.47
CA PRO A 175 -5.08 -18.14 5.31
C PRO A 175 -5.61 -17.37 6.51
N LEU A 176 -5.21 -17.71 7.74
CA LEU A 176 -5.64 -16.98 8.94
C LEU A 176 -4.97 -15.62 8.99
N ALA A 177 -3.67 -15.56 8.68
CA ALA A 177 -2.93 -14.30 8.57
C ALA A 177 -3.47 -13.40 7.44
N VAL A 178 -3.95 -13.97 6.32
CA VAL A 178 -4.65 -13.20 5.27
C VAL A 178 -5.85 -12.46 5.84
N LEU A 179 -6.71 -13.15 6.63
CA LEU A 179 -7.88 -12.52 7.26
C LEU A 179 -7.50 -11.41 8.23
N GLU A 180 -6.39 -11.59 8.97
CA GLU A 180 -5.89 -10.55 9.88
C GLU A 180 -5.42 -9.31 9.12
N ILE A 181 -4.65 -9.48 8.04
CA ILE A 181 -4.21 -8.35 7.21
C ILE A 181 -5.40 -7.64 6.54
N GLN A 182 -6.41 -8.39 6.09
CA GLN A 182 -7.65 -7.80 5.58
C GLN A 182 -8.34 -6.91 6.63
N ARG A 183 -8.43 -7.37 7.89
CA ARG A 183 -8.98 -6.57 8.99
C ARG A 183 -8.17 -5.30 9.24
N ILE A 184 -6.84 -5.40 9.20
CA ILE A 184 -5.95 -4.25 9.32
C ILE A 184 -6.21 -3.24 8.20
N VAL A 185 -6.34 -3.66 6.95
CA VAL A 185 -6.63 -2.77 5.82
C VAL A 185 -7.96 -2.03 6.02
N VAL A 186 -9.01 -2.74 6.47
CA VAL A 186 -10.30 -2.13 6.82
C VAL A 186 -10.17 -1.13 7.98
N GLN A 187 -9.36 -1.45 8.98
CA GLN A 187 -9.07 -0.55 10.10
C GLN A 187 -8.33 0.72 9.64
N LEU A 188 -7.32 0.60 8.76
CA LEU A 188 -6.62 1.75 8.18
C LEU A 188 -7.58 2.67 7.43
N LYS A 189 -8.49 2.10 6.63
CA LYS A 189 -9.56 2.84 5.97
C LYS A 189 -10.43 3.61 6.97
N SER A 190 -10.86 2.97 8.08
CA SER A 190 -11.68 3.61 9.11
C SER A 190 -10.99 4.78 9.82
N LYS A 191 -9.66 4.78 9.82
CA LYS A 191 -8.80 5.90 10.31
C LYS A 191 -8.58 6.98 9.26
N ASN A 192 -9.32 6.97 8.16
CA ASN A 192 -9.20 7.92 7.05
C ASN A 192 -7.84 7.86 6.34
N ILE A 193 -7.19 6.68 6.33
CA ILE A 193 -5.95 6.43 5.58
C ILE A 193 -6.34 5.84 4.23
N GLY A 194 -5.84 6.45 3.14
CA GLY A 194 -5.98 5.88 1.80
C GLY A 194 -5.03 4.71 1.60
N VAL A 195 -5.52 3.59 1.07
CA VAL A 195 -4.72 2.39 0.84
C VAL A 195 -4.66 2.06 -0.65
N LEU A 196 -3.46 1.95 -1.21
CA LEU A 196 -3.25 1.34 -2.51
C LEU A 196 -2.64 -0.05 -2.30
N ILE A 197 -3.31 -1.07 -2.83
CA ILE A 197 -2.90 -2.46 -2.64
C ILE A 197 -2.72 -3.17 -3.99
N THR A 198 -1.66 -3.94 -4.13
CA THR A 198 -1.53 -4.94 -5.19
C THR A 198 -1.29 -6.31 -4.57
N ASP A 199 -1.82 -7.35 -5.20
CA ASP A 199 -1.57 -8.73 -4.76
C ASP A 199 -1.87 -9.72 -5.90
N HIS A 200 -1.28 -10.90 -5.81
CA HIS A 200 -1.59 -12.02 -6.69
C HIS A 200 -2.88 -12.73 -6.29
N ASN A 201 -3.27 -12.64 -5.02
CA ASN A 201 -4.53 -13.19 -4.53
C ASN A 201 -5.68 -12.21 -4.82
N VAL A 202 -6.06 -12.16 -6.10
CA VAL A 202 -7.03 -11.21 -6.63
C VAL A 202 -8.36 -11.26 -5.90
N ARG A 203 -8.85 -12.50 -5.60
CA ARG A 203 -10.13 -12.68 -4.90
C ARG A 203 -10.11 -12.03 -3.52
N GLU A 204 -9.07 -12.31 -2.72
CA GLU A 204 -8.97 -11.77 -1.37
C GLU A 204 -8.73 -10.26 -1.37
N THR A 205 -8.04 -9.74 -2.36
CA THR A 205 -7.82 -8.30 -2.53
C THR A 205 -9.11 -7.58 -2.94
N LEU A 206 -9.85 -8.10 -3.92
CA LEU A 206 -11.11 -7.50 -4.35
C LEU A 206 -12.17 -7.45 -3.23
N LYS A 207 -12.17 -8.40 -2.28
CA LYS A 207 -13.11 -8.38 -1.15
C LYS A 207 -12.95 -7.17 -0.22
N ILE A 208 -11.79 -6.55 -0.18
CA ILE A 208 -11.47 -5.43 0.73
C ILE A 208 -11.29 -4.10 0.01
N THR A 209 -11.35 -4.08 -1.33
CA THR A 209 -11.20 -2.85 -2.11
C THR A 209 -12.56 -2.21 -2.39
N ASP A 210 -12.61 -0.88 -2.39
CA ASP A 210 -13.77 -0.11 -2.83
C ASP A 210 -13.87 -0.09 -4.36
N ARG A 211 -12.73 0.00 -5.02
CA ARG A 211 -12.57 -0.11 -6.46
C ARG A 211 -11.16 -0.56 -6.80
N ALA A 212 -10.96 -1.00 -8.03
CA ALA A 212 -9.64 -1.38 -8.51
C ALA A 212 -9.39 -0.90 -9.95
N TYR A 213 -8.12 -0.74 -10.24
CA TYR A 213 -7.58 -0.56 -11.59
C TYR A 213 -6.99 -1.89 -12.04
N ILE A 214 -7.36 -2.33 -13.23
CA ILE A 214 -6.71 -3.47 -13.89
C ILE A 214 -5.69 -2.91 -14.87
N ILE A 215 -4.42 -3.17 -14.61
CA ILE A 215 -3.32 -2.81 -15.50
C ILE A 215 -2.93 -4.01 -16.35
N ASN A 216 -2.80 -3.81 -17.66
CA ASN A 216 -2.31 -4.81 -18.59
C ASN A 216 -1.36 -4.15 -19.59
N GLU A 217 -0.24 -4.80 -19.91
CA GLU A 217 0.76 -4.32 -20.86
C GLU A 217 1.20 -2.85 -20.62
N GLY A 218 1.31 -2.48 -19.35
CA GLY A 218 1.74 -1.14 -18.92
C GLY A 218 0.67 -0.07 -18.90
N ALA A 219 -0.56 -0.33 -19.30
CA ALA A 219 -1.64 0.65 -19.37
C ALA A 219 -2.84 0.24 -18.50
N ILE A 220 -3.65 1.20 -18.04
CA ILE A 220 -4.92 0.90 -17.37
C ILE A 220 -5.90 0.33 -18.40
N PHE A 221 -6.24 -0.93 -18.22
CA PHE A 221 -7.18 -1.65 -19.09
C PHE A 221 -8.64 -1.41 -18.68
N ARG A 222 -8.95 -1.50 -17.38
CA ARG A 222 -10.29 -1.27 -16.81
C ARG A 222 -10.18 -0.68 -15.41
N MET A 223 -11.24 -0.03 -14.99
CA MET A 223 -11.41 0.48 -13.63
C MET A 223 -12.86 0.30 -13.21
N GLY A 224 -13.10 -0.07 -11.95
CA GLY A 224 -14.47 -0.21 -11.43
C GLY A 224 -14.51 -0.79 -10.02
N THR A 225 -15.73 -0.98 -9.52
CA THR A 225 -15.96 -1.73 -8.28
C THR A 225 -15.64 -3.22 -8.47
N PRO A 226 -15.39 -3.98 -7.39
CA PRO A 226 -15.15 -5.42 -7.47
C PRO A 226 -16.22 -6.18 -8.28
N ASP A 227 -17.50 -5.84 -8.09
CA ASP A 227 -18.60 -6.49 -8.80
C ASP A 227 -18.58 -6.19 -10.31
N LEU A 228 -18.33 -4.94 -10.70
CA LEU A 228 -18.20 -4.56 -12.10
C LEU A 228 -17.03 -5.29 -12.76
N LEU A 229 -15.86 -5.30 -12.12
CA LEU A 229 -14.66 -5.96 -12.67
C LEU A 229 -14.82 -7.48 -12.75
N SER A 230 -15.41 -8.10 -11.73
CA SER A 230 -15.63 -9.56 -11.71
C SER A 230 -16.67 -10.04 -12.74
N SER A 231 -17.57 -9.17 -13.17
CA SER A 231 -18.58 -9.45 -14.20
C SER A 231 -18.14 -9.07 -15.62
N ASP A 232 -17.09 -8.26 -15.78
CA ASP A 232 -16.57 -7.83 -17.08
C ASP A 232 -15.95 -9.00 -17.84
N ILE A 233 -16.50 -9.32 -19.02
CA ILE A 233 -16.07 -10.45 -19.84
C ILE A 233 -14.60 -10.31 -20.29
N GLU A 234 -14.18 -9.11 -20.63
CA GLU A 234 -12.80 -8.85 -21.09
C GLU A 234 -11.81 -8.94 -19.94
N VAL A 235 -12.15 -8.43 -18.72
CA VAL A 235 -11.33 -8.57 -17.52
C VAL A 235 -11.17 -10.06 -17.16
N ARG A 236 -12.24 -10.85 -17.23
CA ARG A 236 -12.18 -12.30 -17.04
C ARG A 236 -11.25 -12.96 -18.05
N LYS A 237 -11.40 -12.63 -19.32
CA LYS A 237 -10.62 -13.24 -20.41
C LYS A 237 -9.13 -12.91 -20.32
N VAL A 238 -8.78 -11.67 -19.94
CA VAL A 238 -7.38 -11.18 -19.91
C VAL A 238 -6.69 -11.52 -18.58
N TYR A 239 -7.43 -11.54 -17.46
CA TYR A 239 -6.80 -11.57 -16.14
C TYR A 239 -7.42 -12.54 -15.12
N LEU A 240 -8.74 -12.49 -14.90
CA LEU A 240 -9.37 -13.24 -13.80
C LEU A 240 -9.57 -14.74 -14.11
N GLY A 241 -9.71 -15.09 -15.41
CA GLY A 241 -10.16 -16.40 -15.86
C GLY A 241 -11.69 -16.49 -15.96
N GLU A 242 -12.17 -17.28 -16.93
CA GLU A 242 -13.62 -17.38 -17.25
C GLU A 242 -14.46 -17.88 -16.07
N ASN A 243 -13.90 -18.76 -15.24
CA ASN A 243 -14.57 -19.38 -14.09
C ASN A 243 -14.41 -18.58 -12.78
N PHE A 244 -13.87 -17.36 -12.82
CA PHE A 244 -13.68 -16.56 -11.62
C PHE A 244 -15.02 -16.23 -10.95
N ARG A 245 -15.05 -16.43 -9.61
CA ARG A 245 -16.17 -16.02 -8.74
C ARG A 245 -15.61 -15.24 -7.57
N LEU A 246 -16.19 -14.09 -7.30
CA LEU A 246 -15.75 -13.23 -6.18
C LEU A 246 -16.26 -13.79 -4.84
N TYR A 247 -17.47 -14.36 -4.82
CA TYR A 247 -18.17 -14.94 -3.68
C TYR A 247 -18.50 -16.43 -3.90
#